data_2f819c3713df76b2cc21e6c3f02be4f9
#
_entry.id   2f819c3713df76b2cc21e6c3f02be4f9
#
_cell.length_a   1.000
_cell.length_b   1.000
_cell.length_c   1.000
_cell.angle_alpha   90.00
_cell.angle_beta   90.00
_cell.angle_gamma   90.00
#
_symmetry.space_group_name_H-M   'P 1'
#
loop_
_entity.id
_entity.type
_entity.pdbx_description
1 polymer ?
#
loop_
_entity_poly.entity_id
_entity_poly.type
_entity_poly.pdbx_seq_one_letter_code
_entity_poly.pdbx_strand_id
1 'polypeptide(L)' 'MDNQLQPIDLIAQELSEKTIQLANYKVAYNELSKELKAKERELKELKQPKQEEVE' A
#
# COMPACT_ATOMS: atom_id res chain seq x y z
N MET A 1 19.73 -19.43 -33.06
CA MET A 1 19.25 -19.18 -32.78
C MET A 1 19.00 -19.14 -31.72
N ASP A 2 19.12 -18.98 -31.26
CA ASP A 2 19.07 -18.94 -30.28
C ASP A 2 18.29 -18.12 -29.71
N ASN A 3 17.28 -17.96 -29.72
CA ASN A 3 16.43 -17.31 -29.05
C ASN A 3 16.16 -17.79 -27.77
N GLN A 4 16.82 -18.69 -27.23
CA GLN A 4 16.57 -19.20 -25.94
C GLN A 4 16.90 -18.23 -24.92
N LEU A 5 16.05 -18.03 -23.93
CA LEU A 5 16.34 -17.16 -22.81
C LEU A 5 17.38 -17.83 -21.96
N GLN A 6 18.33 -17.04 -21.54
CA GLN A 6 19.27 -17.51 -20.56
C GLN A 6 18.66 -17.38 -19.18
N PRO A 7 19.11 -18.18 -18.23
CA PRO A 7 18.58 -18.07 -16.87
C PRO A 7 18.70 -16.66 -16.31
N ILE A 8 19.79 -15.98 -16.63
CA ILE A 8 19.97 -14.64 -16.10
C ILE A 8 18.93 -13.70 -16.70
N ASP A 9 18.55 -13.92 -17.94
CA ASP A 9 17.55 -13.09 -18.56
C ASP A 9 16.20 -13.27 -17.89
N LEU A 10 15.88 -14.50 -17.60
CA LEU A 10 14.63 -14.80 -16.95
C LEU A 10 14.58 -14.21 -15.55
N ILE A 11 15.69 -14.33 -14.84
CA ILE A 11 15.78 -13.78 -13.50
C ILE A 11 15.60 -12.26 -13.54
N ALA A 12 16.26 -11.62 -14.48
CA ALA A 12 16.17 -10.18 -14.59
C ALA A 12 14.74 -9.76 -14.88
N GLN A 13 14.08 -10.51 -15.75
CA GLN A 13 12.71 -10.18 -16.10
C GLN A 13 11.79 -10.33 -14.90
N GLU A 14 11.93 -11.43 -14.18
CA GLU A 14 11.10 -11.64 -13.01
C GLU A 14 11.39 -10.62 -11.94
N LEU A 15 12.65 -10.27 -11.78
CA LEU A 15 13.01 -9.28 -10.79
C LEU A 15 12.35 -7.95 -11.11
N SER A 16 12.39 -7.56 -12.37
CA SER A 16 11.74 -6.34 -12.79
C SER A 16 10.26 -6.36 -12.47
N GLU A 17 9.61 -7.45 -12.81
CA GLU A 17 8.19 -7.56 -12.58
C GLU A 17 7.86 -7.49 -11.10
N LYS A 18 8.64 -8.19 -10.30
CA LYS A 18 8.40 -8.18 -8.86
C LYS A 18 8.66 -6.81 -8.26
N THR A 19 9.65 -6.13 -8.77
CA THR A 19 9.96 -4.81 -8.28
C THR A 19 8.82 -3.85 -8.56
N ILE A 20 8.25 -3.94 -9.75
CA ILE A 20 7.13 -3.09 -10.10
C ILE A 20 5.93 -3.42 -9.23
N GLN A 21 5.65 -4.69 -9.03
CA GLN A 21 4.54 -5.09 -8.18
C GLN A 21 4.73 -4.59 -6.77
N LEU A 22 5.95 -4.70 -6.27
CA LEU A 22 6.23 -4.24 -4.91
C LEU A 22 5.99 -2.76 -4.79
N ALA A 23 6.43 -2.00 -5.77
CA ALA A 23 6.21 -0.56 -5.75
C ALA A 23 4.73 -0.23 -5.74
N ASN A 24 3.96 -0.96 -6.54
CA ASN A 24 2.52 -0.74 -6.58
C ASN A 24 1.88 -1.06 -5.24
N TYR A 25 2.32 -2.14 -4.61
CA TYR A 25 1.80 -2.49 -3.29
C TYR A 25 2.12 -1.42 -2.28
N LYS A 26 3.33 -0.87 -2.34
CA LYS A 26 3.72 0.16 -1.39
C LYS A 26 2.86 1.41 -1.53
N VAL A 27 2.59 1.79 -2.76
CA VAL A 27 1.74 2.94 -2.99
C VAL A 27 0.34 2.69 -2.46
N ALA A 28 -0.21 1.53 -2.77
CA ALA A 28 -1.55 1.19 -2.31
C ALA A 28 -1.59 1.13 -0.79
N TYR A 29 -0.57 0.58 -0.18
CA TYR A 29 -0.51 0.49 1.26
C TYR A 29 -0.47 1.87 1.91
N ASN A 30 0.30 2.77 1.33
CA ASN A 30 0.39 4.11 1.86
C ASN A 30 -0.94 4.82 1.78
N GLU A 31 -1.63 4.67 0.66
CA GLU A 31 -2.93 5.30 0.51
C GLU A 31 -3.92 4.74 1.48
N LEU A 32 -3.88 3.43 1.66
CA LEU A 32 -4.78 2.79 2.59
C LEU A 32 -4.50 3.25 4.01
N SER A 33 -3.24 3.40 4.36
CA SER A 33 -2.86 3.89 5.67
C SER A 33 -3.39 5.28 5.91
N LYS A 34 -3.32 6.13 4.91
CA LYS A 34 -3.81 7.48 5.06
C LYS A 34 -5.31 7.49 5.26
N GLU A 35 -6.00 6.67 4.51
CA GLU A 35 -7.44 6.59 4.67
C GLU A 35 -7.81 6.09 6.04
N LEU A 36 -7.07 5.10 6.51
CA LEU A 36 -7.36 4.55 7.82
C LEU A 36 -7.17 5.61 8.89
N LYS A 37 -6.10 6.36 8.81
CA LYS A 37 -5.86 7.40 9.79
C LYS A 37 -6.93 8.47 9.74
N ALA A 38 -7.37 8.81 8.55
CA ALA A 38 -8.42 9.80 8.42
C ALA A 38 -9.71 9.31 9.05
N LYS A 39 -10.01 8.04 8.83
CA LYS A 39 -11.21 7.49 9.44
C LYS A 39 -11.12 7.43 10.95
N GLU A 40 -9.96 7.08 11.44
CA GLU A 40 -9.77 7.05 12.87
C GLU A 40 -9.95 8.42 13.48
N ARG A 41 -9.46 9.43 12.80
CA ARG A 41 -9.60 10.78 13.30
C ARG A 41 -11.06 11.20 13.30
N GLU A 42 -11.78 10.86 12.25
CA GLU A 42 -13.19 11.16 12.20
C GLU A 42 -13.94 10.50 13.32
N LEU A 43 -13.59 9.26 13.60
CA LEU A 43 -14.24 8.56 14.69
C LEU A 43 -13.98 9.26 16.01
N LYS A 44 -12.78 9.67 16.24
CA LYS A 44 -12.48 10.36 17.46
C LYS A 44 -13.26 11.65 17.58
N GLU A 45 -13.35 12.37 16.49
CA GLU A 45 -14.06 13.63 16.54
C GLU A 45 -15.53 13.41 16.81
N LEU A 46 -16.07 12.36 16.26
CA LEU A 46 -17.45 12.06 16.53
C LEU A 46 -17.70 11.71 17.97
N LYS A 47 -16.75 11.04 18.57
CA LYS A 47 -16.94 10.65 19.95
C LYS A 47 -16.68 11.76 20.92
N GLN A 48 -15.75 12.60 20.64
CA GLN A 48 -15.40 13.62 21.58
C GLN A 48 -16.54 14.52 21.96
N PRO A 49 -17.30 15.01 21.01
CA PRO A 49 -18.41 15.88 21.38
C PRO A 49 -19.35 15.21 22.33
N LYS A 50 -19.59 13.95 22.14
CA LYS A 50 -20.46 13.28 23.05
C LYS A 50 -19.89 13.25 24.43
N GLN A 51 -18.64 12.97 24.53
CA GLN A 51 -18.05 12.92 25.84
C GLN A 51 -18.17 14.25 26.53
N GLU A 52 -17.98 15.29 25.79
CA GLU A 52 -18.08 16.59 26.41
C GLU A 52 -19.46 16.87 26.85
N GLU A 53 -20.42 16.43 26.10
CA GLU A 53 -21.76 16.69 26.49
C GLU A 53 -22.13 15.96 27.71
N VAL A 54 -21.48 14.88 27.92
CA VAL A 54 -21.82 14.13 29.09
C VAL A 54 -21.65 14.89 30.33
N GLU A 55 -20.77 15.82 30.31
CA GLU A 55 -20.53 16.52 31.50
C GLU A 55 -21.48 17.22 31.82
#